data_50a1b80fb0e90ef0443427df9312f1e5
#
_entry.id   50a1b80fb0e90ef0443427df9312f1e5
#
_cell.length_a   1.000
_cell.length_b   1.000
_cell.length_c   1.000
_cell.angle_alpha   90.00
_cell.angle_beta   90.00
_cell.angle_gamma   90.00
#
_symmetry.space_group_name_H-M   'P 1'
#
loop_
_entity.id
_entity.type
_entity.pdbx_description
1 polymer ?
#
loop_
_entity_poly.entity_id
_entity_poly.type
_entity_poly.pdbx_seq_one_letter_code
_entity_poly.pdbx_strand_id
1 'polypeptide(L)'
;MIILKKIFKFVDNNLNELISELQTLIRQPSVSAKNEGIEKCAKLVAKILKKSGINSEILRIKKGVAPVVFAEVKSKKNHQRTILFYNHYDVQPVEPFELWDDDPFSGKIKGNKIFGRGSSDDKGELITRIKAVEAFLKIQRDVPCNVKFLIEGEEETGSANIDKYLKKYKKKFSCDGIIWEFGYVDSKNRPIVGLGMKGLLYVELIKEESKIDAHSSLAVIIKNPAWRLIEAVSSLRDSSGRILIKDWYKEVKPFSKKDLELLRAEPLDENSFKKEFGIRDFVGKKRGLELKKALAGSPTCNIAGMVSGYVGQGAKTVLPSKALIKIDFRLVPKMNPKKQIERLKKHLKRKGFGDIKIKVYHGEAAARTDPNEPFVKNVKSSADEIFGKSILNVSNAGTGPMHSFVKYLQAPCISIGSTFIFSKIHSPNEFTRIDLLKKTTKCICLILEKFGK
;
A
#
# COMPACT_ATOMS: atom_id res chain seq x y z
N MET A 1 -26.21 6.88 21.89
CA MET A 1 -26.44 8.02 20.96
C MET A 1 -25.95 9.35 21.51
N ILE A 2 -26.28 9.76 22.77
CA ILE A 2 -25.87 11.04 23.36
C ILE A 2 -24.34 11.20 23.47
N ILE A 3 -23.65 10.16 23.89
CA ILE A 3 -22.17 10.17 24.06
C ILE A 3 -21.45 10.35 22.74
N LEU A 4 -21.88 9.63 21.69
CA LEU A 4 -21.27 9.73 20.36
C LEU A 4 -21.43 11.15 19.76
N LYS A 5 -22.56 11.82 20.01
CA LYS A 5 -22.74 13.24 19.64
C LYS A 5 -21.72 14.15 20.33
N LYS A 6 -21.44 13.91 21.62
CA LYS A 6 -20.40 14.68 22.36
C LYS A 6 -19.00 14.41 21.78
N ILE A 7 -18.66 13.17 21.42
CA ILE A 7 -17.42 12.80 20.78
C ILE A 7 -17.28 13.51 19.42
N PHE A 8 -18.31 13.48 18.58
CA PHE A 8 -18.30 14.19 17.28
C PHE A 8 -18.14 15.70 17.44
N LYS A 9 -18.82 16.31 18.43
CA LYS A 9 -18.63 17.73 18.76
C LYS A 9 -17.22 18.03 19.24
N PHE A 10 -16.59 17.11 20.00
CA PHE A 10 -15.18 17.25 20.39
C PHE A 10 -14.26 17.25 19.16
N VAL A 11 -14.46 16.32 18.21
CA VAL A 11 -13.70 16.28 16.95
C VAL A 11 -13.88 17.57 16.15
N ASP A 12 -15.09 18.11 16.05
CA ASP A 12 -15.34 19.38 15.35
C ASP A 12 -14.61 20.55 16.02
N ASN A 13 -14.69 20.66 17.34
CA ASN A 13 -14.12 21.76 18.10
C ASN A 13 -12.57 21.71 18.14
N ASN A 14 -11.97 20.53 17.96
CA ASN A 14 -10.52 20.35 18.04
C ASN A 14 -9.87 20.12 16.65
N LEU A 15 -10.56 20.48 15.56
CA LEU A 15 -10.05 20.32 14.20
C LEU A 15 -8.73 21.08 13.97
N ASN A 16 -8.60 22.27 14.52
CA ASN A 16 -7.39 23.09 14.42
C ASN A 16 -6.18 22.42 15.10
N GLU A 17 -6.40 21.71 16.20
CA GLU A 17 -5.36 20.95 16.87
C GLU A 17 -4.93 19.74 16.03
N LEU A 18 -5.88 19.00 15.43
CA LEU A 18 -5.59 17.93 14.48
C LEU A 18 -4.71 18.45 13.34
N ILE A 19 -5.07 19.57 12.73
CA ILE A 19 -4.34 20.20 11.62
C ILE A 19 -2.91 20.58 12.07
N SER A 20 -2.77 21.24 13.23
CA SER A 20 -1.47 21.66 13.77
C SER A 20 -0.54 20.48 14.06
N GLU A 21 -1.06 19.39 14.59
CA GLU A 21 -0.27 18.19 14.85
C GLU A 21 0.14 17.47 13.55
N LEU A 22 -0.76 17.41 12.56
CA LEU A 22 -0.40 16.92 11.23
C LEU A 22 0.71 17.77 10.59
N GLN A 23 0.59 19.10 10.64
CA GLN A 23 1.65 19.99 10.16
C GLN A 23 2.98 19.74 10.87
N THR A 24 2.95 19.49 12.18
CA THR A 24 4.14 19.14 12.97
C THR A 24 4.78 17.83 12.49
N LEU A 25 3.97 16.81 12.17
CA LEU A 25 4.45 15.55 11.59
C LEU A 25 5.04 15.75 10.19
N ILE A 26 4.35 16.54 9.33
CA ILE A 26 4.84 16.82 7.96
C ILE A 26 6.19 17.53 8.02
N ARG A 27 6.35 18.52 8.89
CA ARG A 27 7.60 19.29 9.07
C ARG A 27 8.77 18.47 9.60
N GLN A 28 8.53 17.28 10.12
CA GLN A 28 9.58 16.33 10.47
C GLN A 28 9.82 15.37 9.27
N PRO A 29 10.89 15.55 8.49
CA PRO A 29 11.27 14.60 7.45
C PRO A 29 11.46 13.20 8.03
N SER A 30 11.09 12.18 7.24
CA SER A 30 11.24 10.78 7.61
C SER A 30 11.37 9.91 6.34
N VAL A 31 12.36 10.24 5.51
CA VAL A 31 12.58 9.58 4.21
C VAL A 31 13.33 8.27 4.39
N SER A 32 12.61 7.14 4.37
CA SER A 32 13.18 5.82 4.64
C SER A 32 14.25 5.40 3.63
N ALA A 33 14.06 5.70 2.35
CA ALA A 33 15.03 5.41 1.29
C ALA A 33 16.41 6.08 1.51
N LYS A 34 16.45 7.19 2.27
CA LYS A 34 17.67 7.92 2.62
C LYS A 34 18.08 7.71 4.08
N ASN A 35 17.30 6.95 4.85
CA ASN A 35 17.43 6.84 6.31
C ASN A 35 17.46 8.22 7.01
N GLU A 36 16.72 9.18 6.47
CA GLU A 36 16.69 10.55 6.95
C GLU A 36 15.52 10.77 7.91
N GLY A 37 15.79 11.25 9.12
CA GLY A 37 14.80 11.69 10.11
C GLY A 37 13.97 10.57 10.76
N ILE A 38 14.17 9.31 10.42
CA ILE A 38 13.39 8.15 10.87
C ILE A 38 13.28 8.08 12.41
N GLU A 39 14.42 8.10 13.12
CA GLU A 39 14.43 8.06 14.60
C GLU A 39 13.77 9.30 15.24
N LYS A 40 13.95 10.47 14.64
CA LYS A 40 13.33 11.71 15.13
C LYS A 40 11.81 11.65 14.95
N CYS A 41 11.35 11.15 13.80
CA CYS A 41 9.91 11.00 13.53
C CYS A 41 9.26 9.98 14.46
N ALA A 42 9.88 8.83 14.69
CA ALA A 42 9.39 7.83 15.65
C ALA A 42 9.19 8.42 17.06
N LYS A 43 10.18 9.21 17.54
CA LYS A 43 10.07 9.93 18.84
C LYS A 43 8.96 10.97 18.82
N LEU A 44 8.77 11.69 17.71
CA LEU A 44 7.71 12.68 17.57
C LEU A 44 6.32 12.02 17.59
N VAL A 45 6.14 10.90 16.89
CA VAL A 45 4.91 10.10 16.93
C VAL A 45 4.60 9.65 18.36
N ALA A 46 5.60 9.13 19.09
CA ALA A 46 5.43 8.76 20.49
C ALA A 46 5.03 9.95 21.40
N LYS A 47 5.58 11.14 21.11
CA LYS A 47 5.22 12.38 21.84
C LYS A 47 3.77 12.80 21.56
N ILE A 48 3.30 12.72 20.32
CA ILE A 48 1.92 13.04 19.93
C ILE A 48 0.95 12.05 20.60
N LEU A 49 1.23 10.75 20.55
CA LEU A 49 0.44 9.74 21.24
C LEU A 49 0.32 10.05 22.74
N LYS A 50 1.44 10.35 23.42
CA LYS A 50 1.45 10.71 24.83
C LYS A 50 0.62 11.97 25.12
N LYS A 51 0.70 13.00 24.28
CA LYS A 51 -0.11 14.23 24.41
C LYS A 51 -1.61 13.93 24.32
N SER A 52 -1.99 12.98 23.46
CA SER A 52 -3.37 12.49 23.31
C SER A 52 -3.81 11.52 24.42
N GLY A 53 -2.99 11.30 25.46
CA GLY A 53 -3.28 10.39 26.57
C GLY A 53 -3.05 8.91 26.26
N ILE A 54 -2.29 8.61 25.20
CA ILE A 54 -2.00 7.25 24.73
C ILE A 54 -0.55 6.92 25.04
N ASN A 55 -0.31 5.97 25.93
CA ASN A 55 1.04 5.51 26.26
C ASN A 55 1.60 4.66 25.12
N SER A 56 2.85 4.91 24.76
CA SER A 56 3.53 4.22 23.68
C SER A 56 4.94 3.78 24.05
N GLU A 57 5.45 2.80 23.34
CA GLU A 57 6.83 2.31 23.42
C GLU A 57 7.44 2.25 22.02
N ILE A 58 8.76 2.46 21.94
CA ILE A 58 9.50 2.35 20.69
C ILE A 58 10.22 1.01 20.66
N LEU A 59 9.69 0.09 19.84
CA LEU A 59 10.22 -1.27 19.69
C LEU A 59 11.36 -1.31 18.69
N ARG A 60 12.41 -2.06 19.01
CA ARG A 60 13.56 -2.30 18.14
C ARG A 60 13.91 -3.78 18.07
N ILE A 61 14.24 -4.26 16.89
CA ILE A 61 14.67 -5.64 16.68
C ILE A 61 16.18 -5.75 16.46
N LYS A 62 16.79 -4.73 15.83
CA LYS A 62 18.22 -4.67 15.51
C LYS A 62 18.64 -3.21 15.27
N LYS A 63 19.92 -2.89 15.52
CA LYS A 63 20.53 -1.60 15.13
C LYS A 63 20.48 -1.43 13.61
N GLY A 64 20.14 -0.23 13.14
CA GLY A 64 20.04 0.11 11.71
C GLY A 64 18.71 -0.30 11.04
N VAL A 65 17.77 -0.87 11.80
CA VAL A 65 16.39 -1.11 11.35
C VAL A 65 15.50 -0.02 11.94
N ALA A 66 14.60 0.53 11.14
CA ALA A 66 13.67 1.54 11.62
C ALA A 66 12.81 1.00 12.78
N PRO A 67 12.64 1.78 13.86
CA PRO A 67 11.85 1.34 14.99
C PRO A 67 10.35 1.34 14.67
N VAL A 68 9.61 0.45 15.33
CA VAL A 68 8.15 0.46 15.35
C VAL A 68 7.68 1.19 16.60
N VAL A 69 6.79 2.17 16.43
CA VAL A 69 6.10 2.79 17.57
C VAL A 69 4.84 1.96 17.85
N PHE A 70 4.77 1.39 19.02
CA PHE A 70 3.62 0.61 19.50
C PHE A 70 2.91 1.37 20.62
N ALA A 71 1.57 1.36 20.56
CA ALA A 71 0.77 1.89 21.65
C ALA A 71 -0.44 1.00 21.93
N GLU A 72 -0.91 1.00 23.17
CA GLU A 72 -2.09 0.27 23.57
C GLU A 72 -2.94 1.09 24.54
N VAL A 73 -4.25 1.10 24.31
CA VAL A 73 -5.26 1.61 25.23
C VAL A 73 -6.22 0.48 25.52
N LYS A 74 -6.25 0.04 26.78
CA LYS A 74 -7.19 -1.03 27.22
C LYS A 74 -8.50 -0.39 27.64
N SER A 75 -9.59 -0.92 27.13
CA SER A 75 -10.94 -0.55 27.58
C SER A 75 -11.16 -1.04 29.02
N LYS A 76 -11.77 -0.21 29.83
CA LYS A 76 -12.15 -0.58 31.20
C LYS A 76 -13.42 -1.46 31.25
N LYS A 77 -14.25 -1.35 30.20
CA LYS A 77 -15.57 -2.00 30.14
C LYS A 77 -15.60 -3.24 29.22
N ASN A 78 -14.85 -3.22 28.14
CA ASN A 78 -14.84 -4.30 27.15
C ASN A 78 -13.41 -4.70 26.78
N HIS A 79 -12.91 -5.72 27.48
CA HIS A 79 -11.57 -6.28 27.26
C HIS A 79 -11.53 -7.38 26.19
N GLN A 80 -12.69 -7.79 25.65
CA GLN A 80 -12.79 -8.96 24.78
C GLN A 80 -12.39 -8.66 23.34
N ARG A 81 -12.61 -7.41 22.87
CA ARG A 81 -12.35 -7.03 21.48
C ARG A 81 -11.23 -6.03 21.37
N THR A 82 -10.35 -6.26 20.42
CA THR A 82 -9.18 -5.41 20.17
C THR A 82 -9.11 -5.01 18.69
N ILE A 83 -9.08 -3.71 18.41
CA ILE A 83 -8.72 -3.17 17.09
C ILE A 83 -7.24 -2.82 17.07
N LEU A 84 -6.55 -3.18 15.98
CA LEU A 84 -5.21 -2.72 15.66
C LEU A 84 -5.27 -1.72 14.51
N PHE A 85 -4.73 -0.53 14.72
CA PHE A 85 -4.42 0.42 13.66
C PHE A 85 -2.99 0.17 13.19
N TYR A 86 -2.84 -0.13 11.91
CA TYR A 86 -1.55 -0.17 11.25
C TYR A 86 -1.36 1.12 10.46
N ASN A 87 -0.22 1.76 10.65
CA ASN A 87 0.19 2.98 9.98
C ASN A 87 1.71 2.97 9.79
N HIS A 88 2.20 3.90 8.98
CA HIS A 88 3.62 4.17 8.89
C HIS A 88 3.92 5.67 9.05
N TYR A 89 5.15 5.99 9.46
CA TYR A 89 5.58 7.37 9.66
C TYR A 89 6.67 7.79 8.68
N ASP A 90 7.22 6.85 7.91
CA ASP A 90 8.16 7.15 6.83
C ASP A 90 7.43 7.65 5.59
N VAL A 91 8.18 8.25 4.68
CA VAL A 91 7.67 8.88 3.48
C VAL A 91 8.62 8.65 2.29
N GLN A 92 8.08 8.73 1.08
CA GLN A 92 8.86 8.72 -0.16
C GLN A 92 9.78 9.94 -0.26
N PRO A 93 10.90 9.84 -1.03
CA PRO A 93 11.71 10.97 -1.43
C PRO A 93 10.87 12.09 -2.07
N VAL A 94 11.37 13.31 -1.97
CA VAL A 94 10.68 14.49 -2.50
C VAL A 94 11.06 14.84 -3.94
N GLU A 95 12.09 14.22 -4.47
CA GLU A 95 12.57 14.46 -5.84
C GLU A 95 11.49 14.09 -6.88
N PRO A 96 11.36 14.87 -7.97
CA PRO A 96 12.11 16.08 -8.31
C PRO A 96 11.63 17.30 -7.52
N PHE A 97 12.54 17.95 -6.79
CA PHE A 97 12.22 19.04 -5.87
C PHE A 97 11.66 20.27 -6.58
N GLU A 98 12.14 20.54 -7.77
CA GLU A 98 11.77 21.69 -8.63
C GLU A 98 10.30 21.66 -9.09
N LEU A 99 9.61 20.55 -8.95
CA LEU A 99 8.20 20.43 -9.30
C LEU A 99 7.25 20.68 -8.11
N TRP A 100 7.80 21.05 -6.95
CA TRP A 100 6.98 21.44 -5.81
C TRP A 100 6.72 22.95 -5.83
N ASP A 101 5.45 23.34 -5.62
CA ASP A 101 5.05 24.75 -5.54
C ASP A 101 5.51 25.42 -4.24
N ASP A 102 5.70 24.64 -3.17
CA ASP A 102 6.15 25.06 -1.83
C ASP A 102 7.10 23.98 -1.27
N ASP A 103 7.84 24.30 -0.21
CA ASP A 103 8.67 23.31 0.51
C ASP A 103 7.85 22.04 0.83
N PRO A 104 8.32 20.86 0.37
CA PRO A 104 7.63 19.59 0.57
C PRO A 104 7.31 19.24 2.03
N PHE A 105 8.03 19.81 2.97
CA PHE A 105 7.84 19.60 4.40
C PHE A 105 7.24 20.81 5.14
N SER A 106 6.72 21.81 4.42
CA SER A 106 6.10 22.99 5.03
C SER A 106 4.79 22.71 5.76
N GLY A 107 4.01 21.75 5.29
CA GLY A 107 2.65 21.53 5.76
C GLY A 107 1.72 22.72 5.44
N LYS A 108 1.92 23.39 4.30
CA LYS A 108 1.20 24.61 3.93
C LYS A 108 -0.29 24.36 3.70
N ILE A 109 -1.12 25.22 4.24
CA ILE A 109 -2.58 25.18 4.00
C ILE A 109 -2.93 26.12 2.86
N LYS A 110 -3.66 25.60 1.88
CA LYS A 110 -4.31 26.37 0.80
C LYS A 110 -5.78 25.92 0.68
N GLY A 111 -6.70 26.77 1.10
CA GLY A 111 -8.14 26.44 1.17
C GLY A 111 -8.41 25.22 2.07
N ASN A 112 -9.05 24.20 1.56
CA ASN A 112 -9.39 22.97 2.28
C ASN A 112 -8.31 21.87 2.17
N LYS A 113 -7.05 22.24 1.87
CA LYS A 113 -5.95 21.29 1.65
C LYS A 113 -4.74 21.62 2.49
N ILE A 114 -4.05 20.58 2.96
CA ILE A 114 -2.73 20.66 3.59
C ILE A 114 -1.76 19.98 2.65
N PHE A 115 -0.80 20.74 2.14
CA PHE A 115 0.22 20.27 1.21
C PHE A 115 1.48 19.84 1.94
N GLY A 116 2.08 18.76 1.48
CA GLY A 116 3.38 18.27 1.95
C GLY A 116 3.54 16.78 1.79
N ARG A 117 4.77 16.31 1.69
CA ARG A 117 5.10 14.89 1.59
C ARG A 117 4.67 14.17 2.88
N GLY A 118 3.91 13.06 2.72
CA GLY A 118 3.33 12.32 3.83
C GLY A 118 2.02 12.91 4.36
N SER A 119 1.51 14.00 3.78
CA SER A 119 0.26 14.60 4.24
C SER A 119 -0.94 13.65 4.04
N SER A 120 -0.91 12.83 3.01
CA SER A 120 -1.92 11.82 2.69
C SER A 120 -1.42 10.40 2.95
N ASP A 121 -0.15 10.14 2.66
CA ASP A 121 0.51 8.85 2.77
C ASP A 121 1.72 8.92 3.71
N ASP A 122 1.61 8.64 5.01
CA ASP A 122 0.45 8.13 5.77
C ASP A 122 0.20 8.97 7.07
N LYS A 123 0.94 10.10 7.25
CA LYS A 123 0.87 10.92 8.47
C LYS A 123 -0.54 11.49 8.73
N GLY A 124 -1.26 11.85 7.66
CA GLY A 124 -2.65 12.32 7.74
C GLY A 124 -3.59 11.26 8.27
N GLU A 125 -3.44 10.03 7.78
CA GLU A 125 -4.24 8.91 8.24
C GLU A 125 -3.92 8.54 9.70
N LEU A 126 -2.65 8.49 10.06
CA LEU A 126 -2.20 8.25 11.43
C LEU A 126 -2.85 9.23 12.42
N ILE A 127 -2.84 10.53 12.08
CA ILE A 127 -3.39 11.55 12.97
C ILE A 127 -4.91 11.39 13.17
N THR A 128 -5.66 10.97 12.14
CA THR A 128 -7.11 10.73 12.27
C THR A 128 -7.42 9.65 13.29
N ARG A 129 -6.60 8.60 13.35
CA ARG A 129 -6.77 7.47 14.27
C ARG A 129 -6.41 7.86 15.69
N ILE A 130 -5.31 8.61 15.86
CA ILE A 130 -4.90 9.14 17.18
C ILE A 130 -6.00 10.05 17.74
N LYS A 131 -6.52 10.99 16.93
CA LYS A 131 -7.56 11.95 17.37
C LYS A 131 -8.91 11.29 17.63
N ALA A 132 -9.24 10.20 16.95
CA ALA A 132 -10.43 9.43 17.27
C ALA A 132 -10.35 8.77 18.66
N VAL A 133 -9.21 8.18 19.01
CA VAL A 133 -8.99 7.59 20.33
C VAL A 133 -8.92 8.68 21.41
N GLU A 134 -8.23 9.79 21.15
CA GLU A 134 -8.19 10.94 22.05
C GLU A 134 -9.59 11.45 22.40
N ALA A 135 -10.49 11.57 21.42
CA ALA A 135 -11.86 12.03 21.62
C ALA A 135 -12.62 11.16 22.65
N PHE A 136 -12.45 9.84 22.61
CA PHE A 136 -13.01 8.93 23.61
C PHE A 136 -12.37 9.15 24.99
N LEU A 137 -11.05 9.22 25.06
CA LEU A 137 -10.33 9.42 26.33
C LEU A 137 -10.71 10.75 27.00
N LYS A 138 -10.87 11.83 26.24
CA LYS A 138 -11.26 13.15 26.78
C LYS A 138 -12.71 13.18 27.22
N ILE A 139 -13.64 12.55 26.51
CA ILE A 139 -15.08 12.62 26.78
C ILE A 139 -15.54 11.54 27.78
N GLN A 140 -15.01 10.31 27.68
CA GLN A 140 -15.45 9.16 28.48
C GLN A 140 -14.41 8.67 29.49
N ARG A 141 -13.16 9.13 29.40
CA ARG A 141 -12.00 8.57 30.13
C ARG A 141 -11.81 7.06 29.92
N ASP A 142 -12.32 6.55 28.80
CA ASP A 142 -12.29 5.15 28.39
C ASP A 142 -12.47 5.04 26.87
N VAL A 143 -12.17 3.87 26.32
CA VAL A 143 -12.41 3.51 24.91
C VAL A 143 -13.43 2.37 24.79
N PRO A 144 -14.21 2.26 23.70
CA PRO A 144 -15.26 1.26 23.58
C PRO A 144 -14.75 -0.19 23.50
N CYS A 145 -13.53 -0.38 23.00
CA CYS A 145 -12.82 -1.64 22.90
C CYS A 145 -11.33 -1.41 23.12
N ASN A 146 -10.52 -2.44 23.28
CA ASN A 146 -9.07 -2.28 23.27
C ASN A 146 -8.59 -1.74 21.94
N VAL A 147 -7.67 -0.79 21.97
CA VAL A 147 -7.09 -0.17 20.78
C VAL A 147 -5.57 -0.34 20.81
N LYS A 148 -5.01 -0.81 19.72
CA LYS A 148 -3.57 -0.90 19.51
C LYS A 148 -3.16 -0.10 18.28
N PHE A 149 -1.95 0.45 18.34
CA PHE A 149 -1.27 1.08 17.21
C PHE A 149 0.03 0.33 16.94
N LEU A 150 0.27 0.00 15.68
CA LEU A 150 1.53 -0.47 15.16
C LEU A 150 1.93 0.47 14.03
N ILE A 151 2.97 1.27 14.26
CA ILE A 151 3.35 2.35 13.37
C ILE A 151 4.81 2.13 12.99
N GLU A 152 5.06 1.73 11.73
CA GLU A 152 6.40 1.41 11.23
C GLU A 152 7.09 2.57 10.50
N GLY A 153 8.37 2.39 10.15
CA GLY A 153 9.19 3.40 9.47
C GLY A 153 9.97 2.87 8.28
N GLU A 154 9.51 1.79 7.64
CA GLU A 154 10.12 1.16 6.46
C GLU A 154 9.08 0.80 5.39
N GLU A 155 7.82 1.29 5.48
CA GLU A 155 6.75 0.92 4.54
C GLU A 155 7.15 1.30 3.12
N GLU A 156 7.59 2.51 2.93
CA GLU A 156 7.94 3.10 1.64
C GLU A 156 9.18 2.47 0.96
N THR A 157 9.88 1.62 1.70
CA THR A 157 10.97 0.78 1.18
C THR A 157 10.61 -0.72 1.15
N GLY A 158 9.32 -1.04 1.32
CA GLY A 158 8.77 -2.39 1.19
C GLY A 158 8.75 -3.19 2.48
N SER A 159 8.73 -2.54 3.66
CA SER A 159 8.52 -3.19 4.98
C SER A 159 9.42 -4.40 5.25
N ALA A 160 10.70 -4.29 4.89
CA ALA A 160 11.63 -5.43 4.86
C ALA A 160 11.76 -6.18 6.21
N ASN A 161 11.41 -5.51 7.31
CA ASN A 161 11.54 -6.08 8.65
C ASN A 161 10.21 -6.27 9.39
N ILE A 162 9.06 -5.91 8.80
CA ILE A 162 7.76 -6.01 9.48
C ILE A 162 7.43 -7.46 9.91
N ASP A 163 7.76 -8.46 9.08
CA ASP A 163 7.61 -9.88 9.41
C ASP A 163 8.33 -10.26 10.70
N LYS A 164 9.52 -9.70 10.92
CA LYS A 164 10.33 -9.97 12.13
C LYS A 164 9.66 -9.36 13.37
N TYR A 165 9.10 -8.14 13.25
CA TYR A 165 8.34 -7.50 14.31
C TYR A 165 7.07 -8.29 14.62
N LEU A 166 6.26 -8.62 13.61
CA LEU A 166 5.03 -9.40 13.77
C LEU A 166 5.28 -10.76 14.39
N LYS A 167 6.34 -11.45 14.00
CA LYS A 167 6.72 -12.74 14.58
C LYS A 167 7.19 -12.61 16.04
N LYS A 168 8.10 -11.66 16.32
CA LYS A 168 8.67 -11.46 17.66
C LYS A 168 7.62 -11.02 18.68
N TYR A 169 6.73 -10.12 18.29
CA TYR A 169 5.75 -9.50 19.17
C TYR A 169 4.32 -9.97 18.89
N LYS A 170 4.14 -11.18 18.34
CA LYS A 170 2.82 -11.72 17.94
C LYS A 170 1.75 -11.58 19.03
N LYS A 171 2.07 -11.95 20.28
CA LYS A 171 1.13 -11.82 21.41
C LYS A 171 0.79 -10.37 21.72
N LYS A 172 1.79 -9.46 21.67
CA LYS A 172 1.59 -8.02 21.90
C LYS A 172 0.67 -7.40 20.85
N PHE A 173 0.80 -7.79 19.58
CA PHE A 173 0.03 -7.26 18.45
C PHE A 173 -1.29 -8.00 18.20
N SER A 174 -1.61 -9.06 18.96
CA SER A 174 -2.87 -9.82 18.77
C SER A 174 -4.08 -8.88 18.80
N CYS A 175 -5.04 -9.11 17.88
CA CYS A 175 -6.22 -8.27 17.69
C CYS A 175 -7.32 -9.08 17.01
N ASP A 176 -8.54 -8.54 16.99
CA ASP A 176 -9.73 -9.14 16.38
C ASP A 176 -10.12 -8.44 15.07
N GLY A 177 -9.50 -7.30 14.77
CA GLY A 177 -9.67 -6.56 13.53
C GLY A 177 -8.53 -5.58 13.31
N ILE A 178 -8.14 -5.39 12.05
CA ILE A 178 -7.06 -4.49 11.64
C ILE A 178 -7.64 -3.42 10.71
N ILE A 179 -7.43 -2.14 11.05
CA ILE A 179 -7.61 -1.04 10.12
C ILE A 179 -6.26 -0.75 9.49
N TRP A 180 -6.22 -0.90 8.17
CA TRP A 180 -5.05 -0.69 7.34
C TRP A 180 -4.67 0.78 7.25
N GLU A 181 -3.42 1.07 6.93
CA GLU A 181 -2.80 2.40 6.97
C GLU A 181 -3.63 3.48 6.28
N PHE A 182 -4.04 3.27 5.03
CA PHE A 182 -4.80 4.26 4.26
C PHE A 182 -6.12 3.70 3.70
N GLY A 183 -6.97 4.60 3.19
CA GLY A 183 -8.15 4.24 2.43
C GLY A 183 -8.57 5.39 1.52
N TYR A 184 -8.88 5.06 0.27
CA TYR A 184 -9.23 6.07 -0.72
C TYR A 184 -10.65 6.61 -0.53
N VAL A 185 -10.80 7.90 -0.87
CA VAL A 185 -12.09 8.56 -1.06
C VAL A 185 -12.18 9.00 -2.52
N ASP A 186 -13.25 8.64 -3.20
CA ASP A 186 -13.43 8.92 -4.63
C ASP A 186 -13.80 10.39 -4.91
N SER A 187 -13.91 10.73 -6.20
CA SER A 187 -14.27 12.09 -6.65
C SER A 187 -15.66 12.55 -6.20
N LYS A 188 -16.54 11.63 -5.80
CA LYS A 188 -17.89 11.90 -5.25
C LYS A 188 -17.89 11.91 -3.72
N ASN A 189 -16.71 11.99 -3.09
CA ASN A 189 -16.50 11.93 -1.63
C ASN A 189 -17.06 10.65 -0.96
N ARG A 190 -17.05 9.51 -1.66
CA ARG A 190 -17.44 8.23 -1.10
C ARG A 190 -16.18 7.48 -0.66
N PRO A 191 -16.05 7.03 0.58
CA PRO A 191 -14.92 6.22 1.01
C PRO A 191 -14.96 4.84 0.35
N ILE A 192 -13.79 4.36 -0.04
CA ILE A 192 -13.58 3.03 -0.59
C ILE A 192 -13.08 2.14 0.54
N VAL A 193 -13.94 1.24 1.00
CA VAL A 193 -13.60 0.23 2.00
C VAL A 193 -12.93 -0.93 1.29
N GLY A 194 -11.61 -1.04 1.43
CA GLY A 194 -10.80 -2.05 0.75
C GLY A 194 -10.72 -3.35 1.54
N LEU A 195 -11.00 -4.47 0.88
CA LEU A 195 -11.02 -5.80 1.48
C LEU A 195 -9.70 -6.56 1.29
N GLY A 196 -8.74 -5.99 0.58
CA GLY A 196 -7.46 -6.62 0.33
C GLY A 196 -6.63 -5.89 -0.71
N MET A 197 -5.46 -6.45 -0.99
CA MET A 197 -4.54 -5.94 -2.00
C MET A 197 -3.76 -7.08 -2.65
N LYS A 198 -3.25 -6.80 -3.87
CA LYS A 198 -2.44 -7.76 -4.59
C LYS A 198 -1.08 -7.95 -3.93
N GLY A 199 -0.50 -9.12 -4.14
CA GLY A 199 0.89 -9.38 -3.84
C GLY A 199 1.81 -8.91 -4.97
N LEU A 200 3.11 -9.02 -4.73
CA LEU A 200 4.16 -8.63 -5.65
C LEU A 200 5.26 -9.69 -5.67
N LEU A 201 5.74 -10.01 -6.85
CA LEU A 201 7.01 -10.68 -7.05
C LEU A 201 7.83 -9.84 -8.00
N TYR A 202 8.96 -9.29 -7.54
CA TYR A 202 9.85 -8.44 -8.32
C TYR A 202 11.17 -9.18 -8.56
N VAL A 203 11.50 -9.39 -9.83
CA VAL A 203 12.70 -10.11 -10.25
C VAL A 203 13.50 -9.33 -11.28
N GLU A 204 14.77 -9.63 -11.36
CA GLU A 204 15.68 -9.19 -12.42
C GLU A 204 16.23 -10.41 -13.13
N LEU A 205 16.11 -10.44 -14.45
CA LEU A 205 16.72 -11.41 -15.34
C LEU A 205 18.01 -10.81 -15.87
N ILE A 206 19.13 -11.53 -15.72
CA ILE A 206 20.46 -11.06 -16.09
C ILE A 206 21.09 -12.09 -17.02
N LYS A 207 21.63 -11.60 -18.13
CA LYS A 207 22.42 -12.41 -19.04
C LYS A 207 23.75 -11.71 -19.33
N GLU A 208 24.83 -12.45 -19.20
CA GLU A 208 26.20 -12.07 -19.55
C GLU A 208 26.70 -13.07 -20.60
N GLU A 209 27.25 -12.57 -21.70
CA GLU A 209 27.78 -13.41 -22.81
C GLU A 209 29.26 -13.23 -23.01
N SER A 210 29.82 -12.09 -22.64
CA SER A 210 31.26 -11.78 -22.76
C SER A 210 31.75 -10.99 -21.55
N LYS A 211 33.05 -10.91 -21.37
CA LYS A 211 33.67 -10.15 -20.27
C LYS A 211 33.66 -8.63 -20.51
N ILE A 212 33.68 -8.22 -21.77
CA ILE A 212 33.75 -6.81 -22.20
C ILE A 212 32.79 -6.61 -23.38
N ASP A 213 32.38 -5.38 -23.57
CA ASP A 213 31.67 -4.95 -24.78
C ASP A 213 32.60 -5.09 -26.00
N ALA A 214 32.00 -5.42 -27.16
CA ALA A 214 32.71 -5.61 -28.39
C ALA A 214 32.16 -4.71 -29.49
N HIS A 215 32.88 -4.58 -30.59
CA HIS A 215 32.36 -3.94 -31.80
C HIS A 215 31.22 -4.77 -32.39
N SER A 216 30.14 -4.13 -32.82
CA SER A 216 28.92 -4.81 -33.30
C SER A 216 29.16 -5.70 -34.53
N SER A 217 30.23 -5.50 -35.31
CA SER A 217 30.61 -6.37 -36.41
C SER A 217 30.85 -7.83 -35.96
N LEU A 218 31.18 -8.05 -34.68
CA LEU A 218 31.40 -9.38 -34.12
C LEU A 218 30.10 -10.11 -33.76
N ALA A 219 28.92 -9.49 -33.96
CA ALA A 219 27.62 -10.11 -33.65
C ALA A 219 27.32 -11.37 -34.47
N VAL A 220 28.06 -11.63 -35.52
CA VAL A 220 28.00 -12.87 -36.31
C VAL A 220 28.65 -14.09 -35.62
N ILE A 221 29.55 -13.83 -34.65
CA ILE A 221 30.29 -14.87 -33.91
C ILE A 221 30.11 -14.80 -32.39
N ILE A 222 29.78 -13.66 -31.84
CA ILE A 222 29.50 -13.46 -30.40
C ILE A 222 28.02 -13.22 -30.21
N LYS A 223 27.40 -13.96 -29.28
CA LYS A 223 25.97 -13.82 -28.97
C LYS A 223 25.68 -12.49 -28.28
N ASN A 224 24.58 -11.85 -28.64
CA ASN A 224 24.11 -10.65 -27.97
C ASN A 224 23.17 -11.03 -26.81
N PRO A 225 23.48 -10.68 -25.54
CA PRO A 225 22.67 -11.02 -24.40
C PRO A 225 21.29 -10.37 -24.41
N ALA A 226 21.12 -9.23 -25.10
CA ALA A 226 19.81 -8.57 -25.22
C ALA A 226 18.81 -9.44 -26.01
N TRP A 227 19.21 -10.01 -27.14
CA TRP A 227 18.36 -10.94 -27.89
C TRP A 227 17.94 -12.14 -27.04
N ARG A 228 18.88 -12.70 -26.29
CA ARG A 228 18.61 -13.81 -25.38
C ARG A 228 17.55 -13.49 -24.33
N LEU A 229 17.58 -12.28 -23.75
CA LEU A 229 16.56 -11.82 -22.79
C LEU A 229 15.23 -11.50 -23.47
N ILE A 230 15.23 -10.90 -24.66
CA ILE A 230 14.01 -10.60 -25.43
C ILE A 230 13.24 -11.89 -25.74
N GLU A 231 13.94 -12.92 -26.24
CA GLU A 231 13.34 -14.23 -26.53
C GLU A 231 12.77 -14.87 -25.26
N ALA A 232 13.53 -14.85 -24.17
CA ALA A 232 13.07 -15.40 -22.90
C ALA A 232 11.81 -14.70 -22.38
N VAL A 233 11.80 -13.37 -22.38
CA VAL A 233 10.65 -12.56 -21.87
C VAL A 233 9.45 -12.69 -22.80
N SER A 234 9.63 -12.76 -24.12
CA SER A 234 8.56 -13.02 -25.10
C SER A 234 7.85 -14.35 -24.84
N SER A 235 8.53 -15.33 -24.21
CA SER A 235 7.92 -16.60 -23.84
C SER A 235 7.05 -16.55 -22.60
N LEU A 236 7.09 -15.45 -21.79
CA LEU A 236 6.41 -15.36 -20.51
C LEU A 236 4.92 -15.02 -20.61
N ARG A 237 4.51 -14.26 -21.65
CA ARG A 237 3.10 -13.85 -21.85
C ARG A 237 2.78 -13.70 -23.33
N ASP A 238 1.48 -13.78 -23.66
CA ASP A 238 0.97 -13.47 -25.00
C ASP A 238 0.57 -11.98 -25.15
N SER A 239 0.15 -11.61 -26.35
CA SER A 239 -0.31 -10.25 -26.69
C SER A 239 -1.59 -9.84 -25.94
N SER A 240 -2.40 -10.78 -25.46
CA SER A 240 -3.58 -10.50 -24.63
C SER A 240 -3.24 -10.19 -23.17
N GLY A 241 -1.96 -10.36 -22.78
CA GLY A 241 -1.48 -10.19 -21.41
C GLY A 241 -1.59 -11.46 -20.56
N ARG A 242 -1.97 -12.61 -21.13
CA ARG A 242 -2.02 -13.87 -20.40
C ARG A 242 -0.62 -14.41 -20.18
N ILE A 243 -0.31 -14.82 -18.96
CA ILE A 243 0.98 -15.39 -18.57
C ILE A 243 1.03 -16.84 -19.04
N LEU A 244 2.09 -17.20 -19.79
CA LEU A 244 2.26 -18.51 -20.43
C LEU A 244 3.11 -19.50 -19.59
N ILE A 245 3.52 -19.10 -18.40
CA ILE A 245 4.26 -19.95 -17.47
C ILE A 245 3.33 -21.09 -17.02
N LYS A 246 3.78 -22.35 -17.19
CA LYS A 246 3.00 -23.53 -16.80
C LYS A 246 2.60 -23.44 -15.31
N ASP A 247 1.35 -23.78 -15.01
CA ASP A 247 0.76 -23.79 -13.68
C ASP A 247 0.71 -22.41 -12.97
N TRP A 248 0.96 -21.29 -13.69
CA TRP A 248 0.97 -19.95 -13.09
C TRP A 248 -0.34 -19.63 -12.37
N TYR A 249 -1.47 -20.06 -12.92
CA TYR A 249 -2.82 -19.78 -12.42
C TYR A 249 -3.39 -20.89 -11.51
N LYS A 250 -2.63 -21.95 -11.20
CA LYS A 250 -3.15 -23.15 -10.52
C LYS A 250 -3.89 -22.87 -9.23
N GLU A 251 -3.45 -21.90 -8.46
CA GLU A 251 -4.06 -21.52 -7.18
C GLU A 251 -5.07 -20.37 -7.29
N VAL A 252 -5.21 -19.76 -8.46
CA VAL A 252 -6.16 -18.67 -8.68
C VAL A 252 -7.58 -19.21 -8.63
N LYS A 253 -8.38 -18.68 -7.70
CA LYS A 253 -9.79 -19.04 -7.58
C LYS A 253 -10.69 -18.06 -8.31
N PRO A 254 -11.79 -18.51 -8.92
CA PRO A 254 -12.79 -17.62 -9.47
C PRO A 254 -13.41 -16.76 -8.38
N PHE A 255 -13.95 -15.62 -8.76
CA PHE A 255 -14.73 -14.77 -7.88
C PHE A 255 -16.00 -15.46 -7.42
N SER A 256 -16.35 -15.31 -6.14
CA SER A 256 -17.63 -15.76 -5.58
C SER A 256 -18.79 -14.92 -6.16
N LYS A 257 -20.03 -15.38 -5.97
CA LYS A 257 -21.22 -14.58 -6.32
C LYS A 257 -21.18 -13.21 -5.64
N LYS A 258 -20.81 -13.17 -4.36
CA LYS A 258 -20.70 -11.92 -3.59
C LYS A 258 -19.65 -10.98 -4.16
N ASP A 259 -18.49 -11.50 -4.57
CA ASP A 259 -17.46 -10.70 -5.20
C ASP A 259 -17.93 -10.07 -6.51
N LEU A 260 -18.65 -10.85 -7.33
CA LEU A 260 -19.19 -10.34 -8.59
C LEU A 260 -20.24 -9.25 -8.36
N GLU A 261 -21.08 -9.35 -7.32
CA GLU A 261 -21.99 -8.29 -6.91
C GLU A 261 -21.23 -7.02 -6.54
N LEU A 262 -20.18 -7.14 -5.72
CA LEU A 262 -19.35 -6.00 -5.31
C LEU A 262 -18.67 -5.35 -6.51
N LEU A 263 -18.06 -6.15 -7.40
CA LEU A 263 -17.41 -5.64 -8.61
C LEU A 263 -18.41 -4.94 -9.56
N ARG A 264 -19.67 -5.42 -9.66
CA ARG A 264 -20.70 -4.72 -10.43
C ARG A 264 -21.04 -3.36 -9.81
N ALA A 265 -21.14 -3.31 -8.49
CA ALA A 265 -21.47 -2.10 -7.75
C ALA A 265 -20.34 -1.07 -7.68
N GLU A 266 -19.10 -1.51 -7.83
CA GLU A 266 -17.91 -0.63 -7.83
C GLU A 266 -17.92 0.29 -9.06
N PRO A 267 -17.84 1.62 -8.90
CA PRO A 267 -17.76 2.53 -10.04
C PRO A 267 -16.40 2.45 -10.71
N LEU A 268 -16.39 2.50 -12.02
CA LEU A 268 -15.19 2.68 -12.84
C LEU A 268 -15.56 3.54 -14.05
N ASP A 269 -15.02 4.75 -14.08
CA ASP A 269 -15.19 5.65 -15.23
C ASP A 269 -14.08 5.35 -16.25
N GLU A 270 -14.41 4.48 -17.21
CA GLU A 270 -13.47 4.06 -18.24
C GLU A 270 -13.03 5.21 -19.14
N ASN A 271 -13.90 6.18 -19.39
CA ASN A 271 -13.61 7.30 -20.29
C ASN A 271 -12.65 8.28 -19.62
N SER A 272 -12.91 8.65 -18.37
CA SER A 272 -11.98 9.49 -17.59
C SER A 272 -10.62 8.81 -17.45
N PHE A 273 -10.59 7.50 -17.17
CA PHE A 273 -9.34 6.75 -17.08
C PHE A 273 -8.55 6.76 -18.40
N LYS A 274 -9.22 6.52 -19.53
CA LYS A 274 -8.58 6.57 -20.84
C LYS A 274 -8.03 7.96 -21.17
N LYS A 275 -8.78 9.00 -20.85
CA LYS A 275 -8.38 10.39 -21.06
C LYS A 275 -7.15 10.76 -20.26
N GLU A 276 -7.12 10.37 -18.98
CA GLU A 276 -6.01 10.68 -18.06
C GLU A 276 -4.70 10.04 -18.50
N PHE A 277 -4.74 8.77 -18.91
CA PHE A 277 -3.55 8.04 -19.35
C PHE A 277 -3.28 8.12 -20.85
N GLY A 278 -4.09 8.82 -21.64
CA GLY A 278 -3.93 8.97 -23.11
C GLY A 278 -4.05 7.65 -23.87
N ILE A 279 -4.77 6.67 -23.35
CA ILE A 279 -4.89 5.33 -23.97
C ILE A 279 -6.15 5.20 -24.82
N ARG A 280 -6.04 4.50 -25.96
CA ARG A 280 -7.21 4.17 -26.80
C ARG A 280 -8.03 3.05 -26.21
N ASP A 281 -7.38 1.97 -25.78
CA ASP A 281 -8.01 0.75 -25.28
C ASP A 281 -7.26 0.15 -24.10
N PHE A 282 -8.00 -0.58 -23.27
CA PHE A 282 -7.43 -1.42 -22.23
C PHE A 282 -6.86 -2.71 -22.80
N VAL A 283 -5.90 -3.32 -22.12
CA VAL A 283 -5.28 -4.59 -22.50
C VAL A 283 -6.36 -5.65 -22.73
N GLY A 284 -6.31 -6.32 -23.90
CA GLY A 284 -7.30 -7.30 -24.30
C GLY A 284 -8.69 -6.72 -24.57
N LYS A 285 -8.79 -5.41 -24.83
CA LYS A 285 -10.05 -4.68 -25.12
C LYS A 285 -11.15 -4.88 -24.05
N LYS A 286 -10.76 -5.15 -22.80
CA LYS A 286 -11.70 -5.38 -21.69
C LYS A 286 -12.54 -4.14 -21.40
N ARG A 287 -13.80 -4.35 -20.96
CA ARG A 287 -14.77 -3.32 -20.60
C ARG A 287 -15.59 -3.77 -19.40
N GLY A 288 -16.22 -2.82 -18.72
CA GLY A 288 -17.21 -3.04 -17.67
C GLY A 288 -16.74 -4.03 -16.59
N LEU A 289 -17.53 -5.06 -16.34
CA LEU A 289 -17.23 -6.06 -15.32
C LEU A 289 -15.92 -6.83 -15.60
N GLU A 290 -15.60 -7.13 -16.86
CA GLU A 290 -14.35 -7.85 -17.19
C GLU A 290 -13.10 -7.02 -16.91
N LEU A 291 -13.17 -5.69 -17.08
CA LEU A 291 -12.09 -4.79 -16.70
C LEU A 291 -11.91 -4.75 -15.17
N LYS A 292 -13.00 -4.64 -14.42
CA LYS A 292 -12.98 -4.67 -12.95
C LYS A 292 -12.46 -6.02 -12.40
N LYS A 293 -12.88 -7.14 -13.00
CA LYS A 293 -12.35 -8.47 -12.68
C LYS A 293 -10.85 -8.57 -12.94
N ALA A 294 -10.36 -7.97 -14.02
CA ALA A 294 -8.93 -7.94 -14.30
C ALA A 294 -8.16 -7.11 -13.29
N LEU A 295 -8.65 -5.92 -12.95
CA LEU A 295 -8.03 -5.07 -11.94
C LEU A 295 -7.95 -5.75 -10.57
N ALA A 296 -9.03 -6.36 -10.10
CA ALA A 296 -9.11 -6.96 -8.78
C ALA A 296 -8.45 -8.35 -8.68
N GLY A 297 -8.52 -9.17 -9.72
CA GLY A 297 -8.23 -10.61 -9.62
C GLY A 297 -7.35 -11.22 -10.69
N SER A 298 -6.78 -10.45 -11.62
CA SER A 298 -5.82 -11.00 -12.58
C SER A 298 -4.38 -10.74 -12.12
N PRO A 299 -3.51 -11.76 -12.14
CA PRO A 299 -2.07 -11.54 -12.00
C PRO A 299 -1.53 -10.81 -13.23
N THR A 300 -0.43 -10.08 -13.07
CA THR A 300 0.25 -9.36 -14.16
C THR A 300 1.67 -9.87 -14.37
N CYS A 301 2.20 -9.63 -15.56
CA CYS A 301 3.62 -9.75 -15.89
C CYS A 301 4.00 -8.46 -16.62
N ASN A 302 4.73 -7.59 -15.94
CA ASN A 302 5.09 -6.27 -16.42
C ASN A 302 6.61 -6.11 -16.51
N ILE A 303 7.11 -5.54 -17.60
CA ILE A 303 8.51 -5.14 -17.72
C ILE A 303 8.64 -3.77 -17.09
N ALA A 304 9.31 -3.70 -15.94
CA ALA A 304 9.55 -2.48 -15.20
C ALA A 304 10.81 -1.72 -15.64
N GLY A 305 11.72 -2.40 -16.30
CA GLY A 305 12.93 -1.81 -16.84
C GLY A 305 13.71 -2.78 -17.71
N MET A 306 14.44 -2.24 -18.70
CA MET A 306 15.29 -3.00 -19.60
C MET A 306 16.54 -2.18 -19.92
N VAL A 307 17.71 -2.77 -19.75
CA VAL A 307 19.00 -2.11 -20.00
C VAL A 307 19.94 -3.04 -20.73
N SER A 308 20.46 -2.56 -21.86
CA SER A 308 21.53 -3.24 -22.60
C SER A 308 22.15 -2.28 -23.63
N GLY A 309 23.44 -2.37 -23.84
CA GLY A 309 24.16 -1.57 -24.84
C GLY A 309 24.22 -0.10 -24.49
N TYR A 310 24.38 0.72 -25.52
CA TYR A 310 24.51 2.18 -25.39
C TYR A 310 23.17 2.88 -25.50
N VAL A 311 22.85 3.70 -24.51
CA VAL A 311 21.62 4.47 -24.42
C VAL A 311 21.87 5.99 -24.32
N GLY A 312 23.12 6.43 -24.48
CA GLY A 312 23.49 7.86 -24.50
C GLY A 312 23.17 8.53 -25.84
N GLN A 313 23.52 9.82 -25.93
CA GLN A 313 23.31 10.61 -27.13
C GLN A 313 24.25 10.16 -28.26
N GLY A 314 23.75 10.11 -29.49
CA GLY A 314 24.49 9.69 -30.67
C GLY A 314 24.47 8.18 -30.90
N ALA A 315 25.27 7.70 -31.87
CA ALA A 315 25.35 6.30 -32.26
C ALA A 315 26.66 5.66 -31.75
N LYS A 316 26.57 4.46 -31.16
CA LYS A 316 27.70 3.61 -30.82
C LYS A 316 27.45 2.18 -31.31
N THR A 317 28.27 1.71 -32.27
CA THR A 317 28.17 0.36 -32.82
C THR A 317 28.77 -0.66 -31.85
N VAL A 318 27.99 -1.03 -30.81
CA VAL A 318 28.43 -1.88 -29.71
C VAL A 318 27.64 -3.17 -29.66
N LEU A 319 28.34 -4.27 -29.37
CA LEU A 319 27.77 -5.53 -28.93
C LEU A 319 27.94 -5.57 -27.40
N PRO A 320 26.87 -5.43 -26.60
CA PRO A 320 27.00 -5.39 -25.15
C PRO A 320 27.42 -6.73 -24.59
N SER A 321 28.22 -6.69 -23.52
CA SER A 321 28.63 -7.88 -22.78
C SER A 321 27.54 -8.43 -21.87
N LYS A 322 26.61 -7.55 -21.47
CA LYS A 322 25.55 -7.84 -20.48
C LYS A 322 24.24 -7.16 -20.85
N ALA A 323 23.16 -7.83 -20.49
CA ALA A 323 21.81 -7.27 -20.53
C ALA A 323 21.05 -7.62 -19.24
N LEU A 324 20.09 -6.77 -18.85
CA LEU A 324 19.20 -7.02 -17.73
C LEU A 324 17.77 -6.56 -18.03
N ILE A 325 16.81 -7.29 -17.50
CA ILE A 325 15.39 -6.93 -17.54
C ILE A 325 14.79 -7.10 -16.15
N LYS A 326 14.14 -6.06 -15.65
CA LYS A 326 13.37 -6.08 -14.41
C LYS A 326 11.91 -6.36 -14.72
N ILE A 327 11.32 -7.33 -14.00
CA ILE A 327 9.94 -7.75 -14.19
C ILE A 327 9.24 -7.75 -12.84
N ASP A 328 8.07 -7.13 -12.79
CA ASP A 328 7.13 -7.27 -11.70
C ASP A 328 5.94 -8.15 -12.08
N PHE A 329 5.56 -9.04 -11.17
CA PHE A 329 4.37 -9.86 -11.25
C PHE A 329 3.45 -9.47 -10.11
N ARG A 330 2.28 -8.89 -10.40
CA ARG A 330 1.25 -8.78 -9.38
C ARG A 330 0.62 -10.14 -9.15
N LEU A 331 0.55 -10.53 -7.89
CA LEU A 331 -0.01 -11.81 -7.48
C LEU A 331 -1.41 -11.61 -6.90
N VAL A 332 -2.26 -12.63 -7.01
CA VAL A 332 -3.62 -12.59 -6.46
C VAL A 332 -3.77 -13.59 -5.30
N PRO A 333 -4.84 -13.54 -4.52
CA PRO A 333 -5.01 -14.42 -3.36
C PRO A 333 -4.75 -15.89 -3.66
N LYS A 334 -4.08 -16.58 -2.73
CA LYS A 334 -3.60 -17.97 -2.78
C LYS A 334 -2.33 -18.20 -3.64
N MET A 335 -1.90 -17.25 -4.47
CA MET A 335 -0.60 -17.36 -5.13
C MET A 335 0.54 -17.15 -4.11
N ASN A 336 1.49 -18.07 -4.09
CA ASN A 336 2.66 -18.00 -3.21
C ASN A 336 3.88 -17.53 -4.00
N PRO A 337 4.55 -16.42 -3.62
CA PRO A 337 5.70 -15.87 -4.36
C PRO A 337 6.82 -16.88 -4.58
N LYS A 338 7.15 -17.71 -3.59
CA LYS A 338 8.19 -18.76 -3.71
C LYS A 338 7.84 -19.80 -4.76
N LYS A 339 6.57 -20.25 -4.79
CA LYS A 339 6.12 -21.18 -5.84
C LYS A 339 6.17 -20.55 -7.23
N GLN A 340 5.84 -19.26 -7.34
CA GLN A 340 5.88 -18.56 -8.63
C GLN A 340 7.31 -18.37 -9.14
N ILE A 341 8.27 -18.12 -8.26
CA ILE A 341 9.70 -18.09 -8.63
C ILE A 341 10.13 -19.46 -9.19
N GLU A 342 9.76 -20.54 -8.53
CA GLU A 342 10.11 -21.89 -9.02
C GLU A 342 9.44 -22.22 -10.37
N ARG A 343 8.22 -21.77 -10.59
CA ARG A 343 7.54 -21.88 -11.89
C ARG A 343 8.25 -21.10 -12.98
N LEU A 344 8.66 -19.88 -12.69
CA LEU A 344 9.45 -19.04 -13.60
C LEU A 344 10.78 -19.72 -13.97
N LYS A 345 11.53 -20.20 -12.99
CA LYS A 345 12.80 -20.94 -13.22
C LYS A 345 12.58 -22.18 -14.11
N LYS A 346 11.57 -22.98 -13.79
CA LYS A 346 11.22 -24.17 -14.58
C LYS A 346 10.79 -23.81 -16.01
N HIS A 347 10.05 -22.72 -16.19
CA HIS A 347 9.62 -22.23 -17.50
C HIS A 347 10.83 -21.84 -18.35
N LEU A 348 11.72 -20.99 -17.80
CA LEU A 348 12.93 -20.57 -18.53
C LEU A 348 13.80 -21.76 -18.89
N LYS A 349 14.04 -22.69 -17.97
CA LYS A 349 14.82 -23.92 -18.26
C LYS A 349 14.19 -24.75 -19.38
N ARG A 350 12.87 -24.99 -19.32
CA ARG A 350 12.12 -25.77 -20.32
C ARG A 350 12.15 -25.13 -21.72
N LYS A 351 12.19 -23.79 -21.76
CA LYS A 351 12.27 -23.01 -23.00
C LYS A 351 13.71 -22.83 -23.50
N GLY A 352 14.68 -23.47 -22.86
CA GLY A 352 16.10 -23.39 -23.24
C GLY A 352 16.84 -22.17 -22.68
N PHE A 353 16.20 -21.40 -21.76
CA PHE A 353 16.77 -20.18 -21.15
C PHE A 353 17.32 -20.41 -19.73
N GLY A 354 17.78 -21.62 -19.41
CA GLY A 354 18.28 -21.96 -18.08
C GLY A 354 19.59 -21.28 -17.68
N ASP A 355 20.26 -20.66 -18.65
CA ASP A 355 21.49 -19.89 -18.51
C ASP A 355 21.26 -18.44 -18.05
N ILE A 356 20.01 -17.99 -17.95
CA ILE A 356 19.65 -16.66 -17.46
C ILE A 356 19.64 -16.67 -15.93
N LYS A 357 20.41 -15.76 -15.32
CA LYS A 357 20.42 -15.57 -13.87
C LYS A 357 19.18 -14.81 -13.41
N ILE A 358 18.50 -15.31 -12.38
CA ILE A 358 17.35 -14.66 -11.76
C ILE A 358 17.75 -14.11 -10.41
N LYS A 359 17.64 -12.80 -10.22
CA LYS A 359 17.78 -12.12 -8.92
C LYS A 359 16.38 -11.73 -8.44
N VAL A 360 16.04 -12.12 -7.22
CA VAL A 360 14.74 -11.78 -6.60
C VAL A 360 14.96 -10.60 -5.66
N TYR A 361 14.20 -9.53 -5.85
CA TYR A 361 14.25 -8.35 -5.00
C TYR A 361 13.18 -8.37 -3.93
N HIS A 362 11.96 -8.75 -4.32
CA HIS A 362 10.81 -8.71 -3.41
C HIS A 362 9.84 -9.87 -3.71
N GLY A 363 9.17 -10.35 -2.67
CA GLY A 363 8.15 -11.38 -2.80
C GLY A 363 7.13 -11.31 -1.67
N GLU A 364 6.01 -10.63 -1.91
CA GLU A 364 4.88 -10.48 -0.99
C GLU A 364 3.65 -11.17 -1.56
N ALA A 365 2.91 -11.90 -0.72
CA ALA A 365 1.67 -12.54 -1.13
C ALA A 365 0.50 -11.53 -1.06
N ALA A 366 -0.57 -11.82 -1.82
CA ALA A 366 -1.80 -11.05 -1.73
C ALA A 366 -2.54 -11.33 -0.43
N ALA A 367 -3.24 -10.32 0.08
CA ALA A 367 -4.13 -10.44 1.22
C ALA A 367 -5.57 -10.17 0.79
N ARG A 368 -6.52 -10.81 1.47
CA ARG A 368 -7.93 -10.56 1.26
C ARG A 368 -8.76 -10.99 2.45
N THR A 369 -9.64 -10.10 2.90
CA THR A 369 -10.66 -10.35 3.92
C THR A 369 -11.97 -10.78 3.24
N ASP A 370 -12.68 -11.75 3.83
CA ASP A 370 -14.00 -12.18 3.36
C ASP A 370 -15.00 -11.01 3.52
N PRO A 371 -15.77 -10.65 2.47
CA PRO A 371 -16.77 -9.59 2.57
C PRO A 371 -17.92 -9.88 3.55
N ASN A 372 -18.08 -11.12 3.99
CA ASN A 372 -19.10 -11.50 4.97
C ASN A 372 -18.66 -11.33 6.43
N GLU A 373 -17.38 -11.05 6.68
CA GLU A 373 -16.86 -10.83 8.03
C GLU A 373 -17.66 -9.75 8.78
N PRO A 374 -18.02 -9.98 10.06
CA PRO A 374 -18.73 -8.98 10.86
C PRO A 374 -18.00 -7.64 10.92
N PHE A 375 -16.66 -7.68 10.93
CA PHE A 375 -15.84 -6.47 10.93
C PHE A 375 -15.99 -5.65 9.65
N VAL A 376 -16.16 -6.28 8.48
CA VAL A 376 -16.46 -5.60 7.21
C VAL A 376 -17.79 -4.86 7.29
N LYS A 377 -18.82 -5.51 7.86
CA LYS A 377 -20.15 -4.90 8.03
C LYS A 377 -20.08 -3.71 8.97
N ASN A 378 -19.32 -3.80 10.07
CA ASN A 378 -19.09 -2.69 10.98
C ASN A 378 -18.47 -1.50 10.26
N VAL A 379 -17.31 -1.70 9.61
CA VAL A 379 -16.58 -0.63 8.91
C VAL A 379 -17.44 0.01 7.82
N LYS A 380 -18.10 -0.82 6.99
CA LYS A 380 -18.98 -0.34 5.93
C LYS A 380 -20.14 0.48 6.45
N SER A 381 -20.87 -0.03 7.46
CA SER A 381 -22.02 0.70 8.03
C SER A 381 -21.62 2.00 8.71
N SER A 382 -20.43 2.06 9.30
CA SER A 382 -19.89 3.28 9.88
C SER A 382 -19.51 4.31 8.82
N ALA A 383 -18.90 3.84 7.73
CA ALA A 383 -18.60 4.68 6.58
C ALA A 383 -19.85 5.23 5.90
N ASP A 384 -20.89 4.39 5.71
CA ASP A 384 -22.17 4.82 5.14
C ASP A 384 -22.86 5.88 6.01
N GLU A 385 -22.81 5.74 7.34
CA GLU A 385 -23.44 6.69 8.27
C GLU A 385 -22.76 8.07 8.27
N ILE A 386 -21.43 8.12 8.13
CA ILE A 386 -20.68 9.39 8.16
C ILE A 386 -20.61 10.05 6.78
N PHE A 387 -20.46 9.28 5.71
CA PHE A 387 -20.25 9.79 4.37
C PHE A 387 -21.50 9.73 3.47
N GLY A 388 -22.59 9.12 3.94
CA GLY A 388 -23.83 8.88 3.21
C GLY A 388 -23.80 7.61 2.34
N LYS A 389 -22.66 7.24 1.77
CA LYS A 389 -22.49 6.02 0.97
C LYS A 389 -21.00 5.68 0.88
N SER A 390 -20.66 4.41 1.05
CA SER A 390 -19.32 3.87 0.81
C SER A 390 -19.32 2.81 -0.29
N ILE A 391 -18.15 2.46 -0.77
CA ILE A 391 -17.91 1.44 -1.79
C ILE A 391 -17.10 0.33 -1.18
N LEU A 392 -17.52 -0.93 -1.33
CA LEU A 392 -16.66 -2.07 -1.03
C LEU A 392 -15.80 -2.39 -2.25
N ASN A 393 -14.49 -2.29 -2.10
CA ASN A 393 -13.51 -2.70 -3.11
C ASN A 393 -12.97 -4.08 -2.78
N VAL A 394 -13.12 -5.00 -3.71
CA VAL A 394 -12.75 -6.41 -3.53
C VAL A 394 -11.26 -6.59 -3.29
N SER A 395 -10.42 -5.83 -4.00
CA SER A 395 -8.96 -5.87 -3.88
C SER A 395 -8.33 -4.67 -4.55
N ASN A 396 -7.49 -3.95 -3.83
CA ASN A 396 -6.63 -2.92 -4.41
C ASN A 396 -5.61 -3.57 -5.35
N ALA A 397 -5.30 -2.91 -6.45
CA ALA A 397 -4.30 -3.37 -7.41
C ALA A 397 -2.85 -3.16 -6.93
N GLY A 398 -2.64 -2.31 -5.92
CA GLY A 398 -1.36 -2.08 -5.25
C GLY A 398 -0.93 -3.24 -4.37
N THR A 399 0.22 -3.09 -3.73
CA THR A 399 0.81 -4.06 -2.80
C THR A 399 1.35 -3.32 -1.58
N GLY A 400 1.19 -3.93 -0.42
CA GLY A 400 1.76 -3.55 0.86
C GLY A 400 1.86 -4.79 1.77
N PRO A 401 2.40 -4.69 2.97
CA PRO A 401 2.65 -5.84 3.84
C PRO A 401 1.39 -6.45 4.49
N MET A 402 0.19 -6.14 3.98
CA MET A 402 -1.08 -6.62 4.53
C MET A 402 -1.14 -8.14 4.72
N HIS A 403 -0.53 -8.92 3.80
CA HIS A 403 -0.48 -10.37 3.93
C HIS A 403 0.24 -10.82 5.21
N SER A 404 1.30 -10.15 5.57
CA SER A 404 2.07 -10.46 6.77
C SER A 404 1.22 -10.26 8.03
N PHE A 405 0.43 -9.20 8.10
CA PHE A 405 -0.51 -8.96 9.20
C PHE A 405 -1.58 -10.06 9.29
N VAL A 406 -2.26 -10.35 8.17
CA VAL A 406 -3.28 -11.41 8.13
C VAL A 406 -2.68 -12.78 8.49
N LYS A 407 -1.48 -13.08 8.02
CA LYS A 407 -0.79 -14.35 8.29
C LYS A 407 -0.42 -14.53 9.76
N TYR A 408 0.18 -13.50 10.37
CA TYR A 408 0.69 -13.61 11.74
C TYR A 408 -0.39 -13.35 12.81
N LEU A 409 -1.30 -12.41 12.56
CA LEU A 409 -2.31 -12.00 13.53
C LEU A 409 -3.64 -12.73 13.37
N GLN A 410 -3.89 -13.31 12.18
CA GLN A 410 -5.10 -14.08 11.86
C GLN A 410 -6.40 -13.31 12.08
N ALA A 411 -6.36 -12.00 11.84
CA ALA A 411 -7.48 -11.08 11.97
C ALA A 411 -7.89 -10.49 10.60
N PRO A 412 -9.16 -10.15 10.39
CA PRO A 412 -9.61 -9.44 9.20
C PRO A 412 -8.91 -8.08 9.11
N CYS A 413 -8.41 -7.76 7.91
CA CYS A 413 -7.71 -6.51 7.65
C CYS A 413 -8.45 -5.73 6.57
N ILE A 414 -8.79 -4.47 6.86
CA ILE A 414 -9.66 -3.63 6.05
C ILE A 414 -9.04 -2.24 5.93
N SER A 415 -9.00 -1.69 4.73
CA SER A 415 -8.57 -0.30 4.52
C SER A 415 -9.78 0.64 4.52
N ILE A 416 -9.64 1.74 5.25
CA ILE A 416 -10.53 2.91 5.22
C ILE A 416 -9.75 4.14 5.66
N GLY A 417 -9.96 5.27 4.97
CA GLY A 417 -9.18 6.48 5.26
C GLY A 417 -9.74 7.74 4.62
N SER A 418 -8.89 8.76 4.59
CA SER A 418 -9.16 10.11 4.10
C SER A 418 -8.44 10.43 2.78
N THR A 419 -7.67 9.49 2.24
CA THR A 419 -6.84 9.70 1.05
C THR A 419 -7.70 9.94 -0.18
N PHE A 420 -7.76 11.19 -0.64
CA PHE A 420 -8.49 11.52 -1.86
C PHE A 420 -7.78 10.92 -3.08
N ILE A 421 -8.53 10.35 -4.04
CA ILE A 421 -7.93 9.67 -5.20
C ILE A 421 -6.99 10.54 -6.05
N PHE A 422 -7.09 11.87 -5.93
CA PHE A 422 -6.21 12.84 -6.59
C PHE A 422 -5.24 13.53 -5.64
N SER A 423 -4.94 12.93 -4.48
CA SER A 423 -4.02 13.47 -3.47
C SER A 423 -2.55 13.55 -3.92
N LYS A 424 -2.22 13.07 -5.12
CA LYS A 424 -0.85 13.06 -5.67
C LYS A 424 0.17 12.32 -4.77
N ILE A 425 -0.25 11.24 -4.12
CA ILE A 425 0.67 10.40 -3.34
C ILE A 425 1.87 9.98 -4.21
N HIS A 426 3.07 9.91 -3.63
CA HIS A 426 4.36 9.66 -4.30
C HIS A 426 4.75 10.66 -5.39
N SER A 427 4.02 11.78 -5.52
CA SER A 427 4.28 12.82 -6.53
C SER A 427 4.49 14.19 -5.89
N PRO A 428 5.09 15.16 -6.57
CA PRO A 428 5.15 16.55 -6.11
C PRO A 428 3.76 17.13 -5.87
N ASN A 429 3.67 18.03 -4.90
CA ASN A 429 2.42 18.67 -4.47
C ASN A 429 1.39 17.69 -3.90
N GLU A 430 1.86 16.65 -3.21
CA GLU A 430 1.01 15.78 -2.39
C GLU A 430 0.20 16.62 -1.40
N PHE A 431 -1.08 16.27 -1.22
CA PHE A 431 -1.95 16.96 -0.28
C PHE A 431 -2.99 16.04 0.36
N THR A 432 -3.44 16.42 1.54
CA THR A 432 -4.65 15.85 2.15
C THR A 432 -5.76 16.91 2.26
N ARG A 433 -7.01 16.47 2.36
CA ARG A 433 -8.17 17.34 2.51
C ARG A 433 -8.64 17.40 3.96
N ILE A 434 -8.79 18.62 4.50
CA ILE A 434 -9.18 18.88 5.89
C ILE A 434 -10.57 18.32 6.20
N ASP A 435 -11.53 18.48 5.29
CA ASP A 435 -12.91 17.96 5.46
C ASP A 435 -12.93 16.42 5.50
N LEU A 436 -12.06 15.76 4.73
CA LEU A 436 -11.95 14.30 4.74
C LEU A 436 -11.26 13.79 6.01
N LEU A 437 -10.20 14.45 6.47
CA LEU A 437 -9.58 14.13 7.76
C LEU A 437 -10.60 14.16 8.89
N LYS A 438 -11.41 15.23 8.97
CA LYS A 438 -12.47 15.38 9.97
C LYS A 438 -13.52 14.26 9.86
N LYS A 439 -14.03 13.98 8.65
CA LYS A 439 -15.02 12.91 8.44
C LYS A 439 -14.45 11.54 8.79
N THR A 440 -13.21 11.26 8.37
CA THR A 440 -12.55 9.99 8.68
C THR A 440 -12.33 9.83 10.18
N THR A 441 -11.91 10.86 10.90
CA THR A 441 -11.80 10.82 12.38
C THR A 441 -13.15 10.42 13.02
N LYS A 442 -14.26 11.01 12.58
CA LYS A 442 -15.61 10.62 13.08
C LYS A 442 -15.99 9.20 12.67
N CYS A 443 -15.62 8.78 11.45
CA CYS A 443 -15.85 7.41 11.00
C CYS A 443 -15.09 6.39 11.87
N ILE A 444 -13.83 6.66 12.19
CA ILE A 444 -13.04 5.82 13.10
C ILE A 444 -13.68 5.79 14.50
N CYS A 445 -14.16 6.92 15.03
CA CYS A 445 -14.91 6.92 16.29
C CYS A 445 -16.13 5.97 16.23
N LEU A 446 -16.89 6.01 15.13
CA LEU A 446 -18.06 5.16 14.98
C LEU A 446 -17.72 3.67 14.81
N ILE A 447 -16.62 3.37 14.11
CA ILE A 447 -16.09 2.00 13.98
C ILE A 447 -15.74 1.45 15.37
N LEU A 448 -15.00 2.23 16.19
CA LEU A 448 -14.65 1.84 17.56
C LEU A 448 -15.90 1.59 18.41
N GLU A 449 -16.86 2.51 18.39
CA GLU A 449 -18.12 2.40 19.15
C GLU A 449 -18.95 1.15 18.76
N LYS A 450 -19.08 0.87 17.45
CA LYS A 450 -19.82 -0.31 16.98
C LYS A 450 -19.05 -1.62 17.22
N PHE A 451 -17.74 -1.58 17.16
CA PHE A 451 -16.90 -2.76 17.40
C PHE A 451 -16.85 -3.14 18.88
N GLY A 452 -16.98 -2.17 19.78
CA GLY A 452 -17.02 -2.38 21.21
C GLY A 452 -18.38 -2.92 21.72
N LYS A 453 -19.37 -3.02 20.88
CA LYS A 453 -20.68 -3.63 21.18
C LYS A 453 -20.74 -5.08 20.70
#